data_115638e209b8a9b8b250ef808c10faf7
#
_entry.id   115638e209b8a9b8b250ef808c10faf7
#
_cell.length_a   1.000
_cell.length_b   1.000
_cell.length_c   1.000
_cell.angle_alpha   90.00
_cell.angle_beta   90.00
_cell.angle_gamma   90.00
#
_symmetry.space_group_name_H-M   'P 1'
#
loop_
_entity.id
_entity.type
_entity.pdbx_description
1 polymer ?
#
loop_
_entity_poly.entity_id
_entity_poly.type
_entity_poly.pdbx_seq_one_letter_code
_entity_poly.pdbx_strand_id
1 'polypeptide(L)'
;MTSQPAPFVIGIDGPSGSGKSSVSRAVSIRLGAGYLDTGAMYRALTWWCRHTEVDLGDADAIIAAALGLPLEIGDDPQAPTVAVDGTDVAVAIRTSEISSLVSTVATVPEVRVEMQRRQRALIDDIAARHGACVAEGRDVTTVIAPDAQVRILLTASEEARLRRRSLEVHGATDDAAIAATRDQVVRRDRDDSTVSQFTEAAEGVTVVDTSDLDFEGSVAAVMDVVAAARAS
;
A
#
# COMPACT_ATOMS: atom_id res chain seq x y z
N MET A 1 -20.04 -0.08 -32.05
CA MET A 1 -18.91 -0.36 -31.15
C MET A 1 -19.07 0.57 -29.97
N THR A 2 -19.58 0.10 -28.85
CA THR A 2 -19.65 0.87 -27.61
C THR A 2 -18.20 0.94 -27.08
N SER A 3 -17.60 2.14 -27.09
CA SER A 3 -16.31 2.34 -26.44
C SER A 3 -16.47 1.97 -24.96
N GLN A 4 -15.71 0.99 -24.47
CA GLN A 4 -15.61 0.80 -23.03
C GLN A 4 -15.13 2.12 -22.40
N PRO A 5 -15.75 2.55 -21.28
CA PRO A 5 -15.25 3.71 -20.57
C PRO A 5 -13.78 3.51 -20.20
N ALA A 6 -13.00 4.59 -20.22
CA ALA A 6 -11.60 4.53 -19.84
C ALA A 6 -11.46 3.92 -18.43
N PRO A 7 -10.45 3.07 -18.19
CA PRO A 7 -10.22 2.47 -16.89
C PRO A 7 -10.10 3.54 -15.80
N PHE A 8 -10.76 3.33 -14.65
CA PHE A 8 -10.80 4.30 -13.56
C PHE A 8 -9.82 3.90 -12.44
N VAL A 9 -8.82 4.72 -12.18
CA VAL A 9 -7.79 4.44 -11.18
C VAL A 9 -7.95 5.35 -9.97
N ILE A 10 -7.89 4.76 -8.79
CA ILE A 10 -7.93 5.42 -7.49
C ILE A 10 -6.63 5.08 -6.76
N GLY A 11 -5.78 6.09 -6.56
CA GLY A 11 -4.56 5.97 -5.76
C GLY A 11 -4.80 6.46 -4.34
N ILE A 12 -4.38 5.66 -3.34
CA ILE A 12 -4.51 6.01 -1.92
C ILE A 12 -3.15 5.83 -1.24
N ASP A 13 -2.51 6.94 -0.90
CA ASP A 13 -1.28 6.95 -0.10
C ASP A 13 -1.56 7.32 1.36
N GLY A 14 -0.59 7.11 2.23
CA GLY A 14 -0.68 7.54 3.63
C GLY A 14 0.24 6.77 4.56
N PRO A 15 0.48 7.26 5.77
CA PRO A 15 1.40 6.69 6.74
C PRO A 15 0.93 5.34 7.30
N SER A 16 1.80 4.67 8.03
CA SER A 16 1.49 3.42 8.74
C SER A 16 0.39 3.65 9.78
N GLY A 17 -0.58 2.73 9.86
CA GLY A 17 -1.69 2.85 10.83
C GLY A 17 -2.79 3.85 10.44
N SER A 18 -2.72 4.54 9.27
CA SER A 18 -3.81 5.44 8.82
C SER A 18 -5.11 4.70 8.46
N GLY A 19 -5.07 3.36 8.35
CA GLY A 19 -6.24 2.56 7.94
C GLY A 19 -6.35 2.35 6.44
N LYS A 20 -5.33 2.78 5.65
CA LYS A 20 -5.39 2.71 4.16
C LYS A 20 -5.79 1.34 3.63
N SER A 21 -5.17 0.25 4.07
CA SER A 21 -5.43 -1.09 3.52
C SER A 21 -6.88 -1.52 3.73
N SER A 22 -7.40 -1.31 4.95
CA SER A 22 -8.78 -1.65 5.27
C SER A 22 -9.76 -0.79 4.49
N VAL A 23 -9.52 0.53 4.42
CA VAL A 23 -10.37 1.49 3.70
C VAL A 23 -10.30 1.23 2.19
N SER A 24 -9.12 1.05 1.60
CA SER A 24 -8.93 0.79 0.17
C SER A 24 -9.64 -0.49 -0.27
N ARG A 25 -9.54 -1.56 0.52
CA ARG A 25 -10.28 -2.81 0.27
C ARG A 25 -11.79 -2.62 0.31
N ALA A 26 -12.30 -1.91 1.32
CA ALA A 26 -13.74 -1.65 1.43
C ALA A 26 -14.25 -0.77 0.28
N VAL A 27 -13.50 0.25 -0.12
CA VAL A 27 -13.79 1.09 -1.29
C VAL A 27 -13.80 0.25 -2.57
N SER A 28 -12.79 -0.61 -2.75
CA SER A 28 -12.71 -1.52 -3.89
C SER A 28 -13.94 -2.45 -3.98
N ILE A 29 -14.35 -3.06 -2.86
CA ILE A 29 -15.56 -3.90 -2.77
C ILE A 29 -16.80 -3.09 -3.15
N ARG A 30 -16.98 -1.89 -2.59
CA ARG A 30 -18.16 -1.03 -2.87
C ARG A 30 -18.26 -0.60 -4.33
N LEU A 31 -17.12 -0.44 -4.99
CA LEU A 31 -17.04 -0.02 -6.39
C LEU A 31 -17.07 -1.19 -7.38
N GLY A 32 -16.95 -2.43 -6.92
CA GLY A 32 -16.70 -3.60 -7.78
C GLY A 32 -15.37 -3.51 -8.53
N ALA A 33 -14.39 -2.81 -7.95
CA ALA A 33 -13.08 -2.59 -8.53
C ALA A 33 -12.08 -3.66 -8.10
N GLY A 34 -11.00 -3.85 -8.85
CA GLY A 34 -9.86 -4.63 -8.39
C GLY A 34 -9.00 -3.85 -7.38
N TYR A 35 -8.18 -4.55 -6.62
CA TYR A 35 -7.39 -4.01 -5.52
C TYR A 35 -5.90 -4.34 -5.65
N LEU A 36 -5.02 -3.39 -5.34
CA LEU A 36 -3.58 -3.59 -5.30
C LEU A 36 -2.95 -3.00 -4.03
N ASP A 37 -2.32 -3.85 -3.19
CA ASP A 37 -1.44 -3.47 -2.08
C ASP A 37 0.01 -3.39 -2.60
N THR A 38 0.49 -2.20 -2.96
CA THR A 38 1.87 -2.02 -3.44
C THR A 38 2.90 -2.32 -2.36
N GLY A 39 2.55 -2.10 -1.10
CA GLY A 39 3.40 -2.43 0.04
C GLY A 39 3.62 -3.93 0.22
N ALA A 40 2.64 -4.76 -0.15
CA ALA A 40 2.79 -6.21 -0.14
C ALA A 40 3.86 -6.69 -1.14
N MET A 41 4.04 -6.01 -2.27
CA MET A 41 5.06 -6.35 -3.26
C MET A 41 6.49 -6.16 -2.71
N TYR A 42 6.76 -5.05 -2.01
CA TYR A 42 8.05 -4.84 -1.33
C TYR A 42 8.29 -5.85 -0.21
N ARG A 43 7.25 -6.21 0.54
CA ARG A 43 7.34 -7.23 1.58
C ARG A 43 7.59 -8.62 0.98
N ALA A 44 6.97 -8.95 -0.16
CA ALA A 44 7.21 -10.19 -0.88
C ALA A 44 8.65 -10.28 -1.38
N LEU A 45 9.21 -9.18 -1.92
CA LEU A 45 10.63 -9.12 -2.29
C LEU A 45 11.53 -9.30 -1.06
N THR A 46 11.21 -8.66 0.06
CA THR A 46 11.99 -8.84 1.31
C THR A 46 11.95 -10.28 1.78
N TRP A 47 10.78 -10.91 1.74
CA TRP A 47 10.63 -12.33 2.07
C TRP A 47 11.45 -13.21 1.11
N TRP A 48 11.40 -12.92 -0.20
CA TRP A 48 12.17 -13.64 -1.21
C TRP A 48 13.67 -13.54 -0.98
N CYS A 49 14.18 -12.33 -0.71
CA CYS A 49 15.60 -12.15 -0.35
C CYS A 49 15.99 -12.98 0.88
N ARG A 50 15.13 -13.03 1.92
CA ARG A 50 15.39 -13.86 3.11
C ARG A 50 15.33 -15.35 2.81
N HIS A 51 14.37 -15.78 2.01
CA HIS A 51 14.16 -17.17 1.62
C HIS A 51 15.30 -17.72 0.77
N THR A 52 15.87 -16.88 -0.09
CA THR A 52 16.99 -17.24 -0.98
C THR A 52 18.35 -16.81 -0.43
N GLU A 53 18.41 -16.44 0.86
CA GLU A 53 19.64 -16.07 1.60
C GLU A 53 20.44 -14.93 0.94
N VAL A 54 19.73 -13.99 0.27
CA VAL A 54 20.33 -12.76 -0.27
C VAL A 54 20.83 -11.89 0.88
N ASP A 55 22.07 -11.42 0.80
CA ASP A 55 22.61 -10.45 1.76
C ASP A 55 21.92 -9.10 1.55
N LEU A 56 21.15 -8.66 2.56
CA LEU A 56 20.47 -7.36 2.55
C LEU A 56 21.43 -6.16 2.70
N GLY A 57 22.71 -6.41 2.95
CA GLY A 57 23.76 -5.39 2.89
C GLY A 57 24.35 -5.19 1.48
N ASP A 58 24.03 -6.09 0.54
CA ASP A 58 24.49 -6.05 -0.85
C ASP A 58 23.36 -5.54 -1.77
N ALA A 59 23.46 -4.27 -2.18
CA ALA A 59 22.45 -3.64 -3.02
C ALA A 59 22.34 -4.33 -4.40
N ASP A 60 23.44 -4.77 -5.00
CA ASP A 60 23.42 -5.42 -6.32
C ASP A 60 22.71 -6.77 -6.25
N ALA A 61 22.90 -7.52 -5.15
CA ALA A 61 22.20 -8.78 -4.92
C ALA A 61 20.69 -8.56 -4.71
N ILE A 62 20.28 -7.50 -3.99
CA ILE A 62 18.87 -7.13 -3.83
C ILE A 62 18.25 -6.73 -5.17
N ILE A 63 18.96 -5.94 -5.99
CA ILE A 63 18.51 -5.56 -7.33
C ILE A 63 18.29 -6.79 -8.20
N ALA A 64 19.25 -7.72 -8.22
CA ALA A 64 19.12 -8.96 -8.98
C ALA A 64 17.90 -9.79 -8.52
N ALA A 65 17.66 -9.87 -7.20
CA ALA A 65 16.48 -10.52 -6.64
C ALA A 65 15.18 -9.83 -7.07
N ALA A 66 15.15 -8.49 -7.11
CA ALA A 66 13.98 -7.73 -7.55
C ALA A 66 13.66 -7.95 -9.03
N LEU A 67 14.68 -7.95 -9.89
CA LEU A 67 14.52 -8.20 -11.33
C LEU A 67 14.00 -9.61 -11.60
N GLY A 68 14.51 -10.62 -10.86
CA GLY A 68 14.13 -12.02 -10.99
C GLY A 68 12.93 -12.46 -10.13
N LEU A 69 12.28 -11.56 -9.38
CA LEU A 69 11.21 -11.92 -8.43
C LEU A 69 10.03 -12.60 -9.13
N PRO A 70 9.75 -13.88 -8.84
CA PRO A 70 8.61 -14.62 -9.39
C PRO A 70 7.34 -14.35 -8.57
N LEU A 71 6.86 -13.09 -8.59
CA LEU A 71 5.74 -12.60 -7.81
C LEU A 71 4.43 -12.81 -8.57
N GLU A 72 3.46 -13.39 -7.88
CA GLU A 72 2.06 -13.45 -8.25
C GLU A 72 1.24 -12.70 -7.20
N ILE A 73 0.41 -11.76 -7.64
CA ILE A 73 -0.43 -10.95 -6.74
C ILE A 73 -1.87 -10.97 -7.24
N GLY A 74 -2.80 -11.34 -6.35
CA GLY A 74 -4.22 -11.32 -6.64
C GLY A 74 -4.82 -9.93 -6.42
N ASP A 75 -5.92 -9.67 -7.11
CA ASP A 75 -6.61 -8.39 -7.15
C ASP A 75 -8.01 -8.41 -6.53
N ASP A 76 -8.41 -9.55 -5.95
CA ASP A 76 -9.68 -9.67 -5.22
C ASP A 76 -9.59 -8.95 -3.87
N PRO A 77 -10.33 -7.86 -3.64
CA PRO A 77 -10.30 -7.16 -2.36
C PRO A 77 -10.87 -7.97 -1.20
N GLN A 78 -11.67 -9.02 -1.46
CA GLN A 78 -12.22 -9.88 -0.41
C GLN A 78 -11.20 -10.94 0.04
N ALA A 79 -10.39 -11.43 -0.89
CA ALA A 79 -9.40 -12.47 -0.65
C ALA A 79 -8.06 -12.14 -1.34
N PRO A 80 -7.36 -11.06 -0.91
CA PRO A 80 -6.09 -10.68 -1.54
C PRO A 80 -5.04 -11.77 -1.32
N THR A 81 -4.43 -12.23 -2.41
CA THR A 81 -3.40 -13.26 -2.41
C THR A 81 -2.05 -12.70 -2.80
N VAL A 82 -0.98 -13.26 -2.25
CA VAL A 82 0.40 -12.97 -2.64
C VAL A 82 1.16 -14.28 -2.64
N ALA A 83 1.69 -14.66 -3.79
CA ALA A 83 2.55 -15.83 -3.90
C ALA A 83 3.91 -15.45 -4.51
N VAL A 84 4.96 -16.17 -4.11
CA VAL A 84 6.29 -16.03 -4.65
C VAL A 84 6.79 -17.44 -4.99
N ASP A 85 7.15 -17.66 -6.24
CA ASP A 85 7.55 -18.98 -6.76
C ASP A 85 6.52 -20.08 -6.40
N GLY A 86 5.23 -19.76 -6.62
CA GLY A 86 4.10 -20.66 -6.31
C GLY A 86 3.80 -20.86 -4.82
N THR A 87 4.57 -20.26 -3.90
CA THR A 87 4.36 -20.35 -2.46
C THR A 87 3.49 -19.21 -1.99
N ASP A 88 2.36 -19.49 -1.31
CA ASP A 88 1.55 -18.45 -0.66
C ASP A 88 2.32 -17.83 0.51
N VAL A 89 2.56 -16.53 0.42
CA VAL A 89 3.32 -15.76 1.42
C VAL A 89 2.48 -14.68 2.09
N ALA A 90 1.16 -14.62 1.86
CA ALA A 90 0.28 -13.54 2.33
C ALA A 90 0.36 -13.31 3.85
N VAL A 91 0.54 -14.36 4.64
CA VAL A 91 0.75 -14.28 6.10
C VAL A 91 2.22 -13.99 6.42
N ALA A 92 3.15 -14.71 5.79
CA ALA A 92 4.58 -14.61 6.07
C ALA A 92 5.14 -13.20 5.87
N ILE A 93 4.67 -12.48 4.84
CA ILE A 93 5.11 -11.11 4.54
C ILE A 93 4.62 -10.05 5.53
N ARG A 94 3.73 -10.41 6.46
CA ARG A 94 3.16 -9.49 7.48
C ARG A 94 3.76 -9.68 8.87
N THR A 95 4.71 -10.60 9.02
CA THR A 95 5.43 -10.82 10.27
C THR A 95 6.23 -9.58 10.69
N SER A 96 6.54 -9.47 11.99
CA SER A 96 7.38 -8.39 12.52
C SER A 96 8.78 -8.42 11.94
N GLU A 97 9.32 -9.61 11.66
CA GLU A 97 10.63 -9.78 11.01
C GLU A 97 10.65 -9.10 9.64
N ILE A 98 9.77 -9.50 8.72
CA ILE A 98 9.69 -8.90 7.37
C ILE A 98 9.37 -7.41 7.45
N SER A 99 8.47 -7.01 8.37
CA SER A 99 8.11 -5.61 8.56
C SER A 99 9.28 -4.74 9.01
N SER A 100 10.24 -5.28 9.76
CA SER A 100 11.44 -4.56 10.20
C SER A 100 12.51 -4.42 9.12
N LEU A 101 12.52 -5.33 8.15
CA LEU A 101 13.53 -5.39 7.08
C LEU A 101 13.07 -4.72 5.78
N VAL A 102 11.77 -4.49 5.60
CA VAL A 102 11.23 -4.01 4.32
C VAL A 102 11.83 -2.68 3.87
N SER A 103 12.14 -1.77 4.79
CA SER A 103 12.74 -0.48 4.44
C SER A 103 14.16 -0.64 3.87
N THR A 104 14.93 -1.63 4.32
CA THR A 104 16.26 -1.92 3.77
C THR A 104 16.20 -2.23 2.27
N VAL A 105 15.18 -2.97 1.85
CA VAL A 105 14.96 -3.31 0.44
C VAL A 105 14.29 -2.16 -0.32
N ALA A 106 13.28 -1.52 0.28
CA ALA A 106 12.46 -0.50 -0.36
C ALA A 106 13.18 0.85 -0.56
N THR A 107 14.33 1.08 0.09
CA THR A 107 15.12 2.30 -0.07
C THR A 107 16.19 2.20 -1.17
N VAL A 108 16.43 1.01 -1.75
CA VAL A 108 17.34 0.84 -2.89
C VAL A 108 16.71 1.45 -4.16
N PRO A 109 17.33 2.47 -4.79
CA PRO A 109 16.70 3.21 -5.89
C PRO A 109 16.31 2.34 -7.09
N GLU A 110 17.18 1.42 -7.50
CA GLU A 110 16.96 0.55 -8.67
C GLU A 110 15.84 -0.46 -8.39
N VAL A 111 15.71 -0.94 -7.16
CA VAL A 111 14.59 -1.77 -6.73
C VAL A 111 13.28 -0.98 -6.86
N ARG A 112 13.27 0.30 -6.45
CA ARG A 112 12.09 1.14 -6.59
C ARG A 112 11.66 1.30 -8.05
N VAL A 113 12.62 1.55 -8.94
CA VAL A 113 12.33 1.67 -10.39
C VAL A 113 11.64 0.41 -10.92
N GLU A 114 12.16 -0.77 -10.60
CA GLU A 114 11.55 -2.04 -11.04
C GLU A 114 10.19 -2.28 -10.39
N MET A 115 10.05 -2.03 -9.09
CA MET A 115 8.76 -2.20 -8.40
C MET A 115 7.71 -1.23 -8.93
N GLN A 116 8.04 0.04 -9.15
CA GLN A 116 7.14 1.04 -9.72
C GLN A 116 6.67 0.64 -11.13
N ARG A 117 7.58 0.14 -11.96
CA ARG A 117 7.25 -0.38 -13.28
C ARG A 117 6.24 -1.54 -13.21
N ARG A 118 6.47 -2.51 -12.31
CA ARG A 118 5.56 -3.65 -12.09
C ARG A 118 4.21 -3.20 -11.53
N GLN A 119 4.23 -2.31 -10.55
CA GLN A 119 3.03 -1.76 -9.92
C GLN A 119 2.17 -1.01 -10.94
N ARG A 120 2.76 -0.18 -11.80
CA ARG A 120 2.04 0.52 -12.87
C ARG A 120 1.39 -0.48 -13.83
N ALA A 121 2.12 -1.47 -14.28
CA ALA A 121 1.59 -2.49 -15.19
C ALA A 121 0.43 -3.28 -14.56
N LEU A 122 0.52 -3.60 -13.27
CA LEU A 122 -0.57 -4.26 -12.54
C LEU A 122 -1.80 -3.35 -12.39
N ILE A 123 -1.62 -2.07 -12.07
CA ILE A 123 -2.74 -1.11 -11.98
C ILE A 123 -3.48 -1.03 -13.33
N ASP A 124 -2.75 -0.91 -14.42
CA ASP A 124 -3.31 -0.80 -15.76
C ASP A 124 -4.07 -2.10 -16.15
N ASP A 125 -3.50 -3.27 -15.87
CA ASP A 125 -4.13 -4.56 -16.15
C ASP A 125 -5.37 -4.80 -15.28
N ILE A 126 -5.30 -4.53 -13.98
CA ILE A 126 -6.43 -4.65 -13.05
C ILE A 126 -7.56 -3.71 -13.47
N ALA A 127 -7.24 -2.45 -13.76
CA ALA A 127 -8.23 -1.47 -14.18
C ALA A 127 -8.87 -1.86 -15.52
N ALA A 128 -8.12 -2.43 -16.46
CA ALA A 128 -8.66 -2.93 -17.72
C ALA A 128 -9.61 -4.12 -17.53
N ARG A 129 -9.30 -5.06 -16.60
CA ARG A 129 -10.13 -6.25 -16.33
C ARG A 129 -11.39 -5.94 -15.55
N HIS A 130 -11.33 -5.05 -14.56
CA HIS A 130 -12.44 -4.76 -13.65
C HIS A 130 -13.16 -3.43 -13.96
N GLY A 131 -12.67 -2.65 -14.94
CA GLY A 131 -13.15 -1.29 -15.20
C GLY A 131 -12.63 -0.24 -14.22
N ALA A 132 -12.11 -0.65 -13.06
CA ALA A 132 -11.49 0.21 -12.08
C ALA A 132 -10.45 -0.54 -11.22
N CYS A 133 -9.45 0.20 -10.71
CA CYS A 133 -8.45 -0.28 -9.75
C CYS A 133 -8.33 0.67 -8.57
N VAL A 134 -8.34 0.14 -7.35
CA VAL A 134 -7.93 0.86 -6.14
C VAL A 134 -6.54 0.37 -5.74
N ALA A 135 -5.55 1.23 -5.87
CA ALA A 135 -4.16 0.94 -5.48
C ALA A 135 -3.77 1.74 -4.24
N GLU A 136 -3.13 1.09 -3.27
CA GLU A 136 -2.64 1.75 -2.08
C GLU A 136 -1.12 1.65 -1.91
N GLY A 137 -0.52 2.67 -1.29
CA GLY A 137 0.93 2.69 -1.08
C GLY A 137 1.47 3.86 -0.29
N ARG A 138 2.61 4.39 -0.77
CA ARG A 138 3.31 5.57 -0.27
C ARG A 138 3.60 6.60 -1.37
N ASP A 139 3.59 6.18 -2.62
CA ASP A 139 3.94 6.97 -3.79
C ASP A 139 3.05 6.64 -5.01
N VAL A 140 1.91 6.02 -4.77
CA VAL A 140 0.94 5.69 -5.82
C VAL A 140 0.43 6.97 -6.47
N THR A 141 0.06 7.97 -5.68
CA THR A 141 -0.56 9.22 -6.13
C THR A 141 0.44 10.18 -6.79
N THR A 142 1.74 9.98 -6.58
CA THR A 142 2.78 10.93 -7.02
C THR A 142 3.74 10.37 -8.07
N VAL A 143 4.00 9.06 -8.03
CA VAL A 143 5.01 8.40 -8.88
C VAL A 143 4.41 7.29 -9.74
N ILE A 144 3.65 6.36 -9.14
CA ILE A 144 3.20 5.15 -9.82
C ILE A 144 2.04 5.45 -10.76
N ALA A 145 1.03 6.18 -10.29
CA ALA A 145 -0.15 6.59 -11.03
C ALA A 145 -0.49 8.08 -10.79
N PRO A 146 0.41 9.01 -11.17
CA PRO A 146 0.18 10.44 -10.98
C PRO A 146 -0.98 10.98 -11.86
N ASP A 147 -1.39 10.21 -12.84
CA ASP A 147 -2.51 10.42 -13.75
C ASP A 147 -3.80 9.73 -13.30
N ALA A 148 -3.83 9.12 -12.11
CA ALA A 148 -5.05 8.52 -11.55
C ALA A 148 -6.16 9.57 -11.40
N GLN A 149 -7.40 9.19 -11.74
CA GLN A 149 -8.56 10.08 -11.69
C GLN A 149 -8.89 10.53 -10.26
N VAL A 150 -8.56 9.68 -9.29
CA VAL A 150 -8.69 10.01 -7.86
C VAL A 150 -7.35 9.77 -7.17
N ARG A 151 -6.84 10.80 -6.52
CA ARG A 151 -5.59 10.74 -5.75
C ARG A 151 -5.85 11.21 -4.33
N ILE A 152 -5.65 10.32 -3.36
CA ILE A 152 -5.98 10.56 -1.96
C ILE A 152 -4.74 10.35 -1.08
N LEU A 153 -4.51 11.28 -0.17
CA LEU A 153 -3.65 11.08 1.00
C LEU A 153 -4.53 10.80 2.21
N LEU A 154 -4.59 9.53 2.63
CA LEU A 154 -5.33 9.11 3.81
C LEU A 154 -4.45 9.28 5.05
N THR A 155 -4.76 10.24 5.88
CA THR A 155 -4.00 10.57 7.09
C THR A 155 -4.79 10.33 8.37
N ALA A 156 -4.11 10.29 9.48
CA ALA A 156 -4.66 10.31 10.82
C ALA A 156 -3.61 10.80 11.82
N SER A 157 -4.03 11.33 12.97
CA SER A 157 -3.14 11.73 14.06
C SER A 157 -2.25 10.55 14.50
N GLU A 158 -1.06 10.84 15.02
CA GLU A 158 -0.15 9.80 15.53
C GLU A 158 -0.85 8.91 16.55
N GLU A 159 -1.62 9.51 17.46
CA GLU A 159 -2.36 8.77 18.48
C GLU A 159 -3.36 7.76 17.86
N ALA A 160 -4.17 8.21 16.89
CA ALA A 160 -5.13 7.34 16.21
C ALA A 160 -4.42 6.19 15.46
N ARG A 161 -3.30 6.48 14.81
CA ARG A 161 -2.51 5.48 14.07
C ARG A 161 -1.88 4.44 15.00
N LEU A 162 -1.32 4.88 16.12
CA LEU A 162 -0.74 3.99 17.11
C LEU A 162 -1.80 3.07 17.75
N ARG A 163 -2.96 3.62 18.10
CA ARG A 163 -4.08 2.82 18.62
C ARG A 163 -4.54 1.74 17.63
N ARG A 164 -4.76 2.12 16.35
CA ARG A 164 -5.19 1.18 15.30
C ARG A 164 -4.15 0.09 15.09
N ARG A 165 -2.87 0.46 15.01
CA ARG A 165 -1.79 -0.51 14.80
C ARG A 165 -1.56 -1.41 16.02
N SER A 166 -1.68 -0.88 17.23
CA SER A 166 -1.60 -1.67 18.46
C SER A 166 -2.72 -2.72 18.53
N LEU A 167 -3.94 -2.33 18.20
CA LEU A 167 -5.07 -3.25 18.12
C LEU A 167 -4.84 -4.36 17.08
N GLU A 168 -4.30 -4.01 15.91
CA GLU A 168 -4.01 -4.96 14.83
C GLU A 168 -2.92 -5.98 15.21
N VAL A 169 -1.84 -5.53 15.88
CA VAL A 169 -0.67 -6.37 16.18
C VAL A 169 -0.82 -7.13 17.49
N HIS A 170 -1.38 -6.47 18.51
CA HIS A 170 -1.41 -6.98 19.89
C HIS A 170 -2.83 -7.34 20.36
N GLY A 171 -3.88 -6.97 19.60
CA GLY A 171 -5.27 -7.12 20.03
C GLY A 171 -5.65 -6.24 21.23
N ALA A 172 -4.80 -5.25 21.58
CA ALA A 172 -4.94 -4.38 22.75
C ALA A 172 -4.56 -2.94 22.43
N THR A 173 -5.09 -2.00 23.23
CA THR A 173 -4.82 -0.55 23.09
C THR A 173 -4.42 0.08 24.42
N ASP A 174 -3.88 -0.72 25.36
CA ASP A 174 -3.30 -0.20 26.58
C ASP A 174 -1.93 0.49 26.32
N ASP A 175 -1.47 1.26 27.31
CA ASP A 175 -0.26 2.07 27.17
C ASP A 175 0.99 1.23 26.84
N ALA A 176 1.07 -0.01 27.33
CA ALA A 176 2.20 -0.90 27.06
C ALA A 176 2.21 -1.39 25.61
N ALA A 177 1.05 -1.78 25.08
CA ALA A 177 0.88 -2.21 23.70
C ALA A 177 1.12 -1.04 22.73
N ILE A 178 0.62 0.15 23.04
CA ILE A 178 0.87 1.37 22.26
C ILE A 178 2.36 1.73 22.27
N ALA A 179 3.04 1.70 23.42
CA ALA A 179 4.46 1.97 23.51
C ALA A 179 5.31 0.97 22.69
N ALA A 180 4.97 -0.32 22.74
CA ALA A 180 5.65 -1.36 21.95
C ALA A 180 5.47 -1.16 20.44
N THR A 181 4.36 -0.55 20.03
CA THR A 181 4.05 -0.29 18.62
C THR A 181 4.71 0.99 18.10
N ARG A 182 4.92 2.00 18.97
CA ARG A 182 5.39 3.35 18.60
C ARG A 182 6.68 3.31 17.80
N ASP A 183 7.69 2.59 18.29
CA ASP A 183 9.00 2.54 17.64
C ASP A 183 8.93 1.94 16.23
N GLN A 184 8.06 0.93 16.03
CA GLN A 184 7.87 0.31 14.73
C GLN A 184 7.19 1.26 13.73
N VAL A 185 6.14 1.97 14.16
CA VAL A 185 5.38 2.89 13.30
C VAL A 185 6.23 4.11 12.95
N VAL A 186 6.82 4.77 13.95
CA VAL A 186 7.59 6.01 13.75
C VAL A 186 8.86 5.76 12.94
N ARG A 187 9.60 4.69 13.27
CA ARG A 187 10.82 4.34 12.52
C ARG A 187 10.49 4.04 11.07
N ARG A 188 9.45 3.23 10.82
CA ARG A 188 9.06 2.87 9.46
C ARG A 188 8.63 4.09 8.65
N ASP A 189 7.77 4.95 9.22
CA ASP A 189 7.33 6.16 8.52
C ASP A 189 8.53 7.09 8.23
N ARG A 190 9.49 7.22 9.16
CA ARG A 190 10.72 7.98 8.94
C ARG A 190 11.55 7.39 7.80
N ASP A 191 11.78 6.07 7.81
CA ASP A 191 12.58 5.41 6.80
C ASP A 191 11.90 5.48 5.42
N ASP A 192 10.59 5.20 5.35
CA ASP A 192 9.80 5.34 4.12
C ASP A 192 9.78 6.79 3.61
N SER A 193 9.80 7.80 4.49
CA SER A 193 9.80 9.24 4.10
C SER A 193 11.10 9.71 3.46
N THR A 194 12.18 8.97 3.58
CA THR A 194 13.46 9.29 2.90
C THR A 194 13.36 9.13 1.38
N VAL A 195 12.42 8.33 0.90
CA VAL A 195 12.27 7.96 -0.52
C VAL A 195 10.88 8.18 -1.10
N SER A 196 9.90 8.59 -0.27
CA SER A 196 8.51 8.82 -0.69
C SER A 196 7.89 9.96 0.11
N GLN A 197 7.10 10.82 -0.54
CA GLN A 197 6.34 11.88 0.12
C GLN A 197 4.89 11.42 0.32
N PHE A 198 4.56 11.02 1.55
CA PHE A 198 3.21 10.57 1.94
C PHE A 198 2.73 11.19 3.26
N THR A 199 3.41 12.22 3.74
CA THR A 199 3.06 13.00 4.93
C THR A 199 2.37 14.31 4.59
N GLU A 200 2.63 14.83 3.38
CA GLU A 200 2.03 16.03 2.84
C GLU A 200 1.43 15.72 1.47
N ALA A 201 0.28 16.32 1.17
CA ALA A 201 -0.38 16.12 -0.11
C ALA A 201 0.34 16.89 -1.21
N ALA A 202 0.62 16.22 -2.33
CA ALA A 202 1.08 16.88 -3.55
C ALA A 202 -0.09 17.63 -4.23
N GLU A 203 0.22 18.44 -5.22
CA GLU A 203 -0.79 19.15 -5.99
C GLU A 203 -1.80 18.19 -6.63
N GLY A 204 -3.08 18.49 -6.44
CA GLY A 204 -4.20 17.68 -6.94
C GLY A 204 -4.44 16.38 -6.16
N VAL A 205 -3.78 16.17 -5.03
CA VAL A 205 -4.06 15.07 -4.10
C VAL A 205 -4.99 15.56 -2.99
N THR A 206 -6.12 14.89 -2.82
CA THR A 206 -7.10 15.21 -1.78
C THR A 206 -6.69 14.60 -0.44
N VAL A 207 -6.63 15.41 0.61
CA VAL A 207 -6.39 14.90 1.98
C VAL A 207 -7.69 14.41 2.58
N VAL A 208 -7.68 13.18 3.12
CA VAL A 208 -8.77 12.64 3.94
C VAL A 208 -8.20 12.33 5.32
N ASP A 209 -8.50 13.18 6.29
CA ASP A 209 -8.12 12.98 7.69
C ASP A 209 -9.15 12.09 8.38
N THR A 210 -8.68 10.95 8.88
CA THR A 210 -9.51 9.95 9.55
C THR A 210 -9.28 9.89 11.06
N SER A 211 -8.66 10.92 11.65
CA SER A 211 -8.29 10.94 13.08
C SER A 211 -9.48 10.64 13.98
N ASP A 212 -10.62 11.30 13.71
CA ASP A 212 -11.84 11.23 14.50
C ASP A 212 -12.93 10.36 13.85
N LEU A 213 -12.60 9.65 12.76
CA LEU A 213 -13.54 8.80 12.04
C LEU A 213 -13.39 7.34 12.48
N ASP A 214 -14.52 6.67 12.59
CA ASP A 214 -14.54 5.21 12.63
C ASP A 214 -14.26 4.61 11.23
N PHE A 215 -14.28 3.29 11.13
CA PHE A 215 -14.01 2.61 9.86
C PHE A 215 -15.03 2.98 8.77
N GLU A 216 -16.32 2.97 9.07
CA GLU A 216 -17.37 3.28 8.10
C GLU A 216 -17.34 4.75 7.67
N GLY A 217 -17.09 5.67 8.61
CA GLY A 217 -16.89 7.09 8.32
C GLY A 217 -15.67 7.34 7.44
N SER A 218 -14.58 6.62 7.67
CA SER A 218 -13.37 6.71 6.83
C SER A 218 -13.64 6.22 5.40
N VAL A 219 -14.38 5.13 5.24
CA VAL A 219 -14.77 4.61 3.92
C VAL A 219 -15.74 5.57 3.23
N ALA A 220 -16.71 6.14 3.95
CA ALA A 220 -17.67 7.11 3.41
C ALA A 220 -16.94 8.36 2.89
N ALA A 221 -16.00 8.91 3.66
CA ALA A 221 -15.23 10.09 3.25
C ALA A 221 -14.42 9.85 1.96
N VAL A 222 -13.82 8.68 1.80
CA VAL A 222 -13.13 8.31 0.55
C VAL A 222 -14.12 8.15 -0.60
N MET A 223 -15.28 7.53 -0.38
CA MET A 223 -16.33 7.37 -1.39
C MET A 223 -16.89 8.71 -1.87
N ASP A 224 -16.99 9.70 -1.00
CA ASP A 224 -17.43 11.05 -1.37
C ASP A 224 -16.44 11.72 -2.35
N VAL A 225 -15.13 11.57 -2.11
CA VAL A 225 -14.09 12.04 -3.06
C VAL A 225 -14.22 11.34 -4.41
N VAL A 226 -14.42 10.01 -4.40
CA VAL A 226 -14.60 9.23 -5.64
C VAL A 226 -15.86 9.67 -6.38
N ALA A 227 -16.98 9.90 -5.67
CA ALA A 227 -18.24 10.35 -6.27
C ALA A 227 -18.10 11.74 -6.91
N ALA A 228 -17.42 12.66 -6.25
CA ALA A 228 -17.14 13.99 -6.79
C ALA A 228 -16.31 13.93 -8.08
N ALA A 229 -15.28 13.08 -8.13
CA ALA A 229 -14.45 12.91 -9.33
C ALA A 229 -15.20 12.26 -10.50
N ARG A 230 -16.18 11.39 -10.22
CA ARG A 230 -17.01 10.77 -11.28
C ARG A 230 -18.09 11.71 -11.85
N ALA A 231 -18.42 12.78 -11.12
CA ALA A 231 -19.40 13.77 -11.53
C ALA A 231 -18.80 14.93 -12.35
N SER A 232 -17.46 15.03 -12.39
CA SER A 232 -16.70 16.06 -13.11
C SER A 232 -16.37 15.62 -14.53
#